data_19e9234252e29b30aca3e78556f937ee
#
_entry.id   19e9234252e29b30aca3e78556f937ee
#
_cell.length_a   1.000
_cell.length_b   1.000
_cell.length_c   1.000
_cell.angle_alpha   90.00
_cell.angle_beta   90.00
_cell.angle_gamma   90.00
#
_symmetry.space_group_name_H-M   'P 1'
#
loop_
_entity.id
_entity.type
_entity.pdbx_description
1 polymer ?
#
loop_
_entity_poly.entity_id
_entity_poly.type
_entity_poly.pdbx_seq_one_letter_code
_entity_poly.pdbx_strand_id
1 'polypeptide(L)'
;MKIKSFVVLLALGLSACSGGKYAGVPKEYHELLNQTMVTAGDNAKELTKALKKAPADQKEGVAFLISYMPERDAKTLTADFLLENVSYAYKARAEFPWAKEVPNDIFLNDVVAYVNLNENRENWRKDFYERFRKYVVSCKTMREAIDSVNKNVRDELMVDYNTKREKPDQAPYESMRQHMASCSGLSILLTDAFRAVGIPSRVAGTPAWHDDRGNHNWNEVWMDGKWRFTEYYPSEDLDKSWFLTDAGKAVKEDLRKAIYAASFKPADSYFPLVWDENIRYVHAENVTDRYTSLYRAQLSAVPDDGSHVALRVMVFKDKDHAEASGDRVATNLDVFKGDKQIYGGRSTGATQDMNDVLTFKVEKNQVYTIQ
;
A
#
# COMPACT_ATOMS: atom_id res chain seq x y z
N MET A 1 69.47 -36.62 8.29
CA MET A 1 68.25 -35.89 8.59
C MET A 1 67.75 -35.26 7.26
N LYS A 2 66.73 -35.86 6.59
CA LYS A 2 66.23 -35.44 5.26
C LYS A 2 65.01 -34.55 5.46
N ILE A 3 65.09 -33.28 5.14
CA ILE A 3 64.02 -32.31 5.14
C ILE A 3 63.23 -32.51 3.85
N LYS A 4 61.95 -32.91 3.97
CA LYS A 4 61.00 -32.97 2.86
C LYS A 4 60.33 -31.62 2.73
N SER A 5 60.62 -30.90 1.64
CA SER A 5 59.87 -29.68 1.25
C SER A 5 58.49 -30.07 0.77
N PHE A 6 57.47 -29.54 1.45
CA PHE A 6 56.06 -29.61 1.01
C PHE A 6 55.78 -28.38 0.12
N VAL A 7 55.58 -28.63 -1.16
CA VAL A 7 55.06 -27.62 -2.10
C VAL A 7 53.55 -27.58 -1.98
N VAL A 8 53.01 -26.50 -1.41
CA VAL A 8 51.55 -26.24 -1.42
C VAL A 8 51.22 -25.55 -2.74
N LEU A 9 50.60 -26.26 -3.64
CA LEU A 9 49.94 -25.68 -4.83
C LEU A 9 48.69 -24.95 -4.39
N LEU A 10 48.73 -23.62 -4.42
CA LEU A 10 47.56 -22.76 -4.29
C LEU A 10 46.80 -22.82 -5.63
N ALA A 11 45.76 -23.61 -5.74
CA ALA A 11 44.81 -23.57 -6.86
C ALA A 11 43.98 -22.31 -6.74
N LEU A 12 44.34 -21.27 -7.46
CA LEU A 12 43.47 -20.13 -7.76
C LEU A 12 42.30 -20.64 -8.63
N GLY A 13 41.17 -20.90 -8.00
CA GLY A 13 39.92 -21.15 -8.70
C GLY A 13 39.48 -19.91 -9.43
N LEU A 14 39.82 -19.80 -10.70
CA LEU A 14 39.18 -18.90 -11.64
C LEU A 14 37.71 -19.38 -11.77
N SER A 15 36.80 -18.74 -10.99
CA SER A 15 35.36 -18.82 -11.30
C SER A 15 35.17 -18.21 -12.69
N ALA A 16 35.15 -19.05 -13.69
CA ALA A 16 34.70 -18.67 -15.03
C ALA A 16 33.25 -18.21 -14.88
N CYS A 17 33.01 -16.90 -14.98
CA CYS A 17 31.71 -16.34 -15.23
C CYS A 17 31.18 -16.97 -16.53
N SER A 18 30.40 -18.02 -16.46
CA SER A 18 29.63 -18.54 -17.57
C SER A 18 28.63 -17.45 -17.95
N GLY A 19 28.91 -16.73 -19.06
CA GLY A 19 28.04 -15.70 -19.63
C GLY A 19 26.76 -16.36 -20.16
N GLY A 20 25.86 -16.79 -19.25
CA GLY A 20 24.53 -17.29 -19.57
C GLY A 20 23.63 -16.15 -20.04
N LYS A 21 22.50 -16.51 -20.68
CA LYS A 21 21.49 -15.58 -21.22
C LYS A 21 21.11 -14.43 -20.25
N TYR A 22 21.15 -14.68 -18.95
CA TYR A 22 20.80 -13.74 -17.86
C TYR A 22 21.98 -13.55 -16.87
N ALA A 23 23.13 -13.15 -17.39
CA ALA A 23 24.34 -12.95 -16.57
C ALA A 23 24.10 -11.92 -15.45
N GLY A 24 24.36 -12.34 -14.20
CA GLY A 24 24.21 -11.52 -13.00
C GLY A 24 22.78 -11.41 -12.46
N VAL A 25 21.83 -12.14 -13.03
CA VAL A 25 20.45 -12.28 -12.52
C VAL A 25 20.36 -13.53 -11.66
N PRO A 26 19.69 -13.51 -10.47
CA PRO A 26 19.44 -14.71 -9.67
C PRO A 26 18.71 -15.80 -10.45
N LYS A 27 19.10 -17.07 -10.22
CA LYS A 27 18.62 -18.21 -11.03
C LYS A 27 17.11 -18.46 -10.90
N GLU A 28 16.53 -18.11 -9.78
CA GLU A 28 15.09 -18.23 -9.50
C GLU A 28 14.22 -17.48 -10.51
N TYR A 29 14.71 -16.40 -11.10
CA TYR A 29 13.97 -15.62 -12.11
C TYR A 29 14.11 -16.19 -13.53
N HIS A 30 15.06 -17.07 -13.82
CA HIS A 30 15.41 -17.41 -15.21
C HIS A 30 14.24 -18.06 -15.96
N GLU A 31 13.48 -18.92 -15.33
CA GLU A 31 12.32 -19.57 -15.96
C GLU A 31 11.20 -18.57 -16.24
N LEU A 32 10.85 -17.74 -15.25
CA LEU A 32 9.84 -16.69 -15.39
C LEU A 32 10.24 -15.66 -16.47
N LEU A 33 11.51 -15.28 -16.51
CA LEU A 33 12.03 -14.40 -17.56
C LEU A 33 11.87 -15.02 -18.96
N ASN A 34 12.14 -16.34 -19.12
CA ASN A 34 11.92 -17.00 -20.40
C ASN A 34 10.44 -16.95 -20.82
N GLN A 35 9.53 -17.20 -19.89
CA GLN A 35 8.08 -17.16 -20.12
C GLN A 35 7.65 -15.73 -20.51
N THR A 36 8.09 -14.73 -19.74
CA THR A 36 7.76 -13.32 -20.03
C THR A 36 8.33 -12.85 -21.37
N MET A 37 9.55 -13.27 -21.74
CA MET A 37 10.11 -12.93 -23.07
C MET A 37 9.29 -13.52 -24.23
N VAL A 38 8.70 -14.70 -24.05
CA VAL A 38 7.76 -15.27 -25.06
C VAL A 38 6.48 -14.42 -25.11
N THR A 39 5.90 -14.11 -23.96
CA THR A 39 4.68 -13.28 -23.86
C THR A 39 4.88 -11.87 -24.45
N ALA A 40 6.04 -11.27 -24.22
CA ALA A 40 6.39 -9.93 -24.70
C ALA A 40 6.46 -9.82 -26.24
N GLY A 41 6.69 -10.92 -26.96
CA GLY A 41 6.81 -10.90 -28.43
C GLY A 41 7.87 -9.91 -28.92
N ASP A 42 7.48 -8.95 -29.76
CA ASP A 42 8.39 -7.94 -30.32
C ASP A 42 9.01 -7.01 -29.27
N ASN A 43 8.36 -6.87 -28.10
CA ASN A 43 8.87 -6.06 -27.00
C ASN A 43 9.96 -6.75 -26.17
N ALA A 44 10.21 -8.05 -26.37
CA ALA A 44 11.27 -8.78 -25.68
C ALA A 44 12.66 -8.14 -25.82
N LYS A 45 12.88 -7.37 -26.89
CA LYS A 45 14.10 -6.57 -27.11
C LYS A 45 14.28 -5.47 -26.08
N GLU A 46 13.21 -4.77 -25.69
CA GLU A 46 13.24 -3.73 -24.65
C GLU A 46 13.50 -4.36 -23.27
N LEU A 47 12.82 -5.46 -22.95
CA LEU A 47 13.03 -6.17 -21.68
C LEU A 47 14.47 -6.71 -21.57
N THR A 48 14.99 -7.28 -22.67
CA THR A 48 16.38 -7.72 -22.75
C THR A 48 17.36 -6.56 -22.61
N LYS A 49 17.07 -5.41 -23.21
CA LYS A 49 17.87 -4.18 -23.10
C LYS A 49 17.92 -3.70 -21.65
N ALA A 50 16.77 -3.73 -20.93
CA ALA A 50 16.70 -3.38 -19.51
C ALA A 50 17.62 -4.27 -18.66
N LEU A 51 17.52 -5.60 -18.77
CA LEU A 51 18.38 -6.56 -18.06
C LEU A 51 19.89 -6.38 -18.35
N LYS A 52 20.24 -6.07 -19.59
CA LYS A 52 21.63 -5.86 -19.99
C LYS A 52 22.20 -4.54 -19.46
N LYS A 53 21.41 -3.46 -19.48
CA LYS A 53 21.83 -2.12 -19.06
C LYS A 53 21.78 -1.88 -17.56
N ALA A 54 21.01 -2.69 -16.82
CA ALA A 54 20.91 -2.56 -15.37
C ALA A 54 22.30 -2.70 -14.70
N PRO A 55 22.66 -1.79 -13.77
CA PRO A 55 23.80 -1.96 -12.88
C PRO A 55 23.77 -3.31 -12.18
N ALA A 56 24.93 -3.87 -11.83
CA ALA A 56 25.03 -5.22 -11.27
C ALA A 56 24.20 -5.40 -10.00
N ASP A 57 24.17 -4.39 -9.14
CA ASP A 57 23.40 -4.33 -7.88
C ASP A 57 21.90 -4.11 -8.08
N GLN A 58 21.46 -3.73 -9.29
CA GLN A 58 20.04 -3.47 -9.63
C GLN A 58 19.43 -4.54 -10.54
N LYS A 59 20.22 -5.50 -11.01
CA LYS A 59 19.76 -6.55 -11.94
C LYS A 59 18.62 -7.38 -11.35
N GLU A 60 18.66 -7.67 -10.06
CA GLU A 60 17.61 -8.40 -9.40
C GLU A 60 16.28 -7.62 -9.44
N GLY A 61 16.30 -6.32 -9.16
CA GLY A 61 15.09 -5.47 -9.22
C GLY A 61 14.48 -5.43 -10.62
N VAL A 62 15.30 -5.31 -11.67
CA VAL A 62 14.82 -5.37 -13.07
C VAL A 62 14.27 -6.76 -13.40
N ALA A 63 14.96 -7.83 -12.98
CA ALA A 63 14.53 -9.20 -13.21
C ALA A 63 13.21 -9.50 -12.48
N PHE A 64 13.07 -9.05 -11.24
CA PHE A 64 11.83 -9.16 -10.46
C PHE A 64 10.65 -8.52 -11.20
N LEU A 65 10.80 -7.27 -11.64
CA LEU A 65 9.73 -6.57 -12.36
C LEU A 65 9.33 -7.31 -13.65
N ILE A 66 10.30 -7.71 -14.46
CA ILE A 66 10.03 -8.42 -15.72
C ILE A 66 9.40 -9.79 -15.46
N SER A 67 9.82 -10.50 -14.41
CA SER A 67 9.32 -11.84 -14.10
C SER A 67 7.85 -11.85 -13.68
N TYR A 68 7.37 -10.77 -13.06
CA TYR A 68 6.03 -10.72 -12.47
C TYR A 68 5.09 -9.69 -13.11
N MET A 69 5.56 -8.92 -14.09
CA MET A 69 4.71 -7.94 -14.76
C MET A 69 3.55 -8.61 -15.53
N PRO A 70 2.38 -7.98 -15.60
CA PRO A 70 1.28 -8.49 -16.40
C PRO A 70 1.59 -8.43 -17.89
N GLU A 71 0.91 -9.29 -18.67
CA GLU A 71 1.13 -9.42 -20.11
C GLU A 71 1.08 -8.08 -20.86
N ARG A 72 0.13 -7.20 -20.51
CA ARG A 72 0.02 -5.86 -21.11
C ARG A 72 1.31 -5.06 -20.98
N ASP A 73 1.94 -5.12 -19.79
CA ASP A 73 3.15 -4.39 -19.49
C ASP A 73 4.37 -5.02 -20.17
N ALA A 74 4.43 -6.36 -20.20
CA ALA A 74 5.47 -7.08 -20.94
C ALA A 74 5.49 -6.71 -22.43
N LYS A 75 4.34 -6.45 -23.01
CA LYS A 75 4.19 -6.06 -24.45
C LYS A 75 4.47 -4.60 -24.75
N THR A 76 4.51 -3.72 -23.74
CA THR A 76 4.50 -2.26 -23.98
C THR A 76 5.58 -1.47 -23.26
N LEU A 77 6.08 -1.92 -22.08
CA LEU A 77 7.03 -1.14 -21.31
C LEU A 77 8.40 -1.11 -21.94
N THR A 78 9.00 0.08 -21.91
CA THR A 78 10.35 0.31 -22.47
C THR A 78 11.44 -0.02 -21.45
N ALA A 79 12.65 -0.27 -21.94
CA ALA A 79 13.81 -0.44 -21.08
C ALA A 79 14.07 0.80 -20.21
N ASP A 80 13.92 1.98 -20.78
CA ASP A 80 14.20 3.23 -20.08
C ASP A 80 13.21 3.47 -18.94
N PHE A 81 11.91 3.11 -19.11
CA PHE A 81 10.91 3.11 -18.02
C PHE A 81 11.36 2.21 -16.84
N LEU A 82 11.70 0.96 -17.13
CA LEU A 82 12.09 0.00 -16.11
C LEU A 82 13.37 0.40 -15.39
N LEU A 83 14.37 0.88 -16.13
CA LEU A 83 15.66 1.32 -15.60
C LEU A 83 15.53 2.55 -14.71
N GLU A 84 14.75 3.56 -15.13
CA GLU A 84 14.50 4.75 -14.32
C GLU A 84 13.79 4.38 -13.01
N ASN A 85 12.72 3.58 -13.10
CA ASN A 85 11.98 3.13 -11.93
C ASN A 85 12.89 2.39 -10.92
N VAL A 86 13.65 1.41 -11.37
CA VAL A 86 14.56 0.65 -10.50
C VAL A 86 15.67 1.53 -9.94
N SER A 87 16.29 2.38 -10.77
CA SER A 87 17.36 3.27 -10.35
C SER A 87 16.95 4.17 -9.19
N TYR A 88 15.78 4.79 -9.25
CA TYR A 88 15.31 5.66 -8.17
C TYR A 88 14.85 4.90 -6.93
N ALA A 89 14.32 3.69 -7.05
CA ALA A 89 14.03 2.83 -5.91
C ALA A 89 15.33 2.46 -5.15
N TYR A 90 16.37 2.03 -5.87
CA TYR A 90 17.67 1.71 -5.27
C TYR A 90 18.39 2.96 -4.74
N LYS A 91 18.22 4.12 -5.39
CA LYS A 91 18.71 5.41 -4.89
C LYS A 91 18.09 5.76 -3.54
N ALA A 92 16.77 5.62 -3.39
CA ALA A 92 16.07 5.84 -2.13
C ALA A 92 16.59 4.86 -1.06
N ARG A 93 16.75 3.57 -1.40
CA ARG A 93 17.32 2.55 -0.49
C ARG A 93 18.74 2.90 -0.02
N ALA A 94 19.57 3.44 -0.90
CA ALA A 94 20.93 3.83 -0.56
C ALA A 94 20.99 5.11 0.28
N GLU A 95 20.08 6.05 0.07
CA GLU A 95 20.08 7.35 0.73
C GLU A 95 19.46 7.31 2.13
N PHE A 96 18.28 6.71 2.28
CA PHE A 96 17.52 6.81 3.53
C PHE A 96 17.82 5.67 4.51
N PRO A 97 18.06 5.99 5.82
CA PRO A 97 18.45 4.99 6.80
C PRO A 97 17.40 3.87 6.95
N TRP A 98 16.12 4.20 7.03
CA TRP A 98 15.04 3.23 7.15
C TRP A 98 14.91 2.29 5.96
N ALA A 99 15.20 2.78 4.75
CA ALA A 99 15.05 1.98 3.53
C ALA A 99 16.14 0.90 3.40
N LYS A 100 17.31 1.10 4.03
CA LYS A 100 18.40 0.12 4.07
C LYS A 100 18.05 -1.14 4.87
N GLU A 101 17.19 -0.99 5.88
CA GLU A 101 16.80 -2.07 6.79
C GLU A 101 15.62 -2.90 6.26
N VAL A 102 15.00 -2.47 5.15
CA VAL A 102 13.88 -3.18 4.54
C VAL A 102 14.34 -4.54 4.00
N PRO A 103 13.68 -5.66 4.39
CA PRO A 103 13.96 -6.99 3.82
C PRO A 103 13.85 -6.98 2.30
N ASN A 104 14.70 -7.75 1.62
CA ASN A 104 14.82 -7.66 0.17
C ASN A 104 13.53 -8.06 -0.58
N ASP A 105 12.81 -9.05 -0.10
CA ASP A 105 11.52 -9.47 -0.65
C ASP A 105 10.45 -8.37 -0.54
N ILE A 106 10.37 -7.69 0.60
CA ILE A 106 9.49 -6.53 0.82
C ILE A 106 9.93 -5.35 -0.06
N PHE A 107 11.23 -5.09 -0.15
CA PHE A 107 11.76 -4.03 -1.01
C PHE A 107 11.39 -4.24 -2.48
N LEU A 108 11.56 -5.45 -2.99
CA LEU A 108 11.24 -5.76 -4.39
C LEU A 108 9.74 -5.65 -4.67
N ASN A 109 8.91 -6.21 -3.80
CA ASN A 109 7.46 -6.26 -4.01
C ASN A 109 6.77 -4.91 -3.72
N ASP A 110 7.20 -4.17 -2.70
CA ASP A 110 6.45 -3.06 -2.13
C ASP A 110 7.17 -1.69 -2.19
N VAL A 111 8.40 -1.66 -2.73
CA VAL A 111 9.12 -0.42 -3.05
C VAL A 111 9.45 -0.36 -4.53
N VAL A 112 10.07 -1.41 -5.12
CA VAL A 112 10.51 -1.40 -6.53
C VAL A 112 9.35 -1.45 -7.51
N ALA A 113 8.21 -2.05 -7.14
CA ALA A 113 7.01 -2.12 -7.98
C ALA A 113 6.59 -0.73 -8.50
N TYR A 114 6.32 -0.64 -9.81
CA TYR A 114 6.00 0.61 -10.51
C TYR A 114 4.51 0.93 -10.60
N VAL A 115 3.68 0.04 -10.12
CA VAL A 115 2.22 0.08 -10.23
C VAL A 115 1.60 -0.46 -8.96
N ASN A 116 0.36 -0.08 -8.68
CA ASN A 116 -0.39 -0.47 -7.50
C ASN A 116 -1.55 -1.39 -7.83
N LEU A 117 -2.40 -0.98 -8.76
CA LEU A 117 -3.57 -1.69 -9.25
C LEU A 117 -3.51 -1.84 -10.78
N ASN A 118 -4.51 -1.32 -11.49
CA ASN A 118 -4.58 -1.37 -12.94
C ASN A 118 -4.44 -0.01 -13.63
N GLU A 119 -4.03 1.02 -12.89
CA GLU A 119 -3.82 2.38 -13.39
C GLU A 119 -2.86 2.43 -14.58
N ASN A 120 -2.91 3.51 -15.34
CA ASN A 120 -1.97 3.74 -16.42
C ASN A 120 -0.53 3.78 -15.92
N ARG A 121 0.42 3.26 -16.73
CA ARG A 121 1.85 3.22 -16.37
C ARG A 121 2.47 4.58 -16.68
N GLU A 122 2.90 5.30 -15.65
CA GLU A 122 3.52 6.62 -15.72
C GLU A 122 4.91 6.63 -15.08
N ASN A 123 5.82 7.47 -15.57
CA ASN A 123 7.17 7.62 -15.02
C ASN A 123 7.14 8.56 -13.79
N TRP A 124 6.34 8.21 -12.80
CA TRP A 124 6.12 9.04 -11.61
C TRP A 124 7.30 9.05 -10.63
N ARG A 125 8.07 7.96 -10.56
CA ARG A 125 9.01 7.71 -9.47
C ARG A 125 10.08 8.77 -9.29
N LYS A 126 10.69 9.23 -10.38
CA LYS A 126 11.71 10.29 -10.34
C LYS A 126 11.13 11.59 -9.79
N ASP A 127 10.01 12.04 -10.34
CA ASP A 127 9.34 13.26 -9.93
C ASP A 127 8.91 13.19 -8.46
N PHE A 128 8.33 12.07 -8.02
CA PHE A 128 7.91 11.87 -6.63
C PHE A 128 9.11 11.79 -5.67
N TYR A 129 10.22 11.15 -6.08
CA TYR A 129 11.44 11.18 -5.29
C TYR A 129 11.93 12.62 -5.08
N GLU A 130 11.98 13.45 -6.12
CA GLU A 130 12.42 14.83 -6.05
C GLU A 130 11.47 15.69 -5.19
N ARG A 131 10.16 15.50 -5.32
CA ARG A 131 9.14 16.19 -4.52
C ARG A 131 9.18 15.83 -3.05
N PHE A 132 9.20 14.55 -2.72
CA PHE A 132 9.06 14.09 -1.34
C PHE A 132 10.37 14.01 -0.56
N ARG A 133 11.51 13.94 -1.23
CA ARG A 133 12.84 13.94 -0.58
C ARG A 133 13.01 15.08 0.42
N LYS A 134 12.59 16.28 0.09
CA LYS A 134 12.71 17.48 0.95
C LYS A 134 12.01 17.33 2.31
N TYR A 135 10.94 16.55 2.34
CA TYR A 135 10.17 16.32 3.56
C TYR A 135 10.77 15.25 4.48
N VAL A 136 11.56 14.33 3.92
CA VAL A 136 12.06 13.18 4.67
C VAL A 136 13.56 13.19 4.90
N VAL A 137 14.32 14.05 4.23
CA VAL A 137 15.80 14.04 4.28
C VAL A 137 16.35 14.24 5.70
N SER A 138 15.62 14.87 6.59
CA SER A 138 16.00 15.08 8.00
C SER A 138 15.47 14.00 8.95
N CYS A 139 14.57 13.13 8.50
CA CYS A 139 13.99 12.06 9.30
C CYS A 139 15.07 11.01 9.65
N LYS A 140 14.98 10.46 10.87
CA LYS A 140 15.90 9.44 11.38
C LYS A 140 15.29 8.05 11.35
N THR A 141 13.97 7.97 11.46
CA THR A 141 13.22 6.73 11.55
C THR A 141 12.19 6.63 10.43
N MET A 142 11.77 5.40 10.14
CA MET A 142 10.69 5.15 9.19
C MET A 142 9.38 5.81 9.63
N ARG A 143 9.09 5.82 10.94
CA ARG A 143 7.88 6.46 11.47
C ARG A 143 7.87 7.97 11.17
N GLU A 144 8.96 8.67 11.46
CA GLU A 144 9.08 10.10 11.13
C GLU A 144 8.88 10.36 9.63
N ALA A 145 9.43 9.49 8.77
CA ALA A 145 9.29 9.62 7.33
C ALA A 145 7.84 9.38 6.86
N ILE A 146 7.16 8.37 7.41
CA ILE A 146 5.74 8.10 7.15
C ILE A 146 4.89 9.30 7.54
N ASP A 147 5.04 9.81 8.77
CA ASP A 147 4.27 10.95 9.26
C ASP A 147 4.52 12.20 8.41
N SER A 148 5.79 12.40 7.99
CA SER A 148 6.15 13.54 7.14
C SER A 148 5.54 13.46 5.73
N VAL A 149 5.54 12.29 5.10
CA VAL A 149 4.88 12.10 3.79
C VAL A 149 3.38 12.30 3.93
N ASN A 150 2.73 11.64 4.89
CA ASN A 150 1.29 11.77 5.14
C ASN A 150 0.86 13.23 5.33
N LYS A 151 1.61 13.97 6.16
CA LYS A 151 1.31 15.38 6.45
C LYS A 151 1.36 16.28 5.21
N ASN A 152 2.26 15.98 4.26
CA ASN A 152 2.56 16.88 3.16
C ASN A 152 2.02 16.44 1.79
N VAL A 153 1.56 15.18 1.65
CA VAL A 153 1.16 14.62 0.34
C VAL A 153 0.04 15.42 -0.33
N ARG A 154 -0.96 15.80 0.42
CA ARG A 154 -2.11 16.55 -0.09
C ARG A 154 -1.71 17.92 -0.63
N ASP A 155 -0.94 18.66 0.14
CA ASP A 155 -0.50 20.01 -0.23
C ASP A 155 0.53 19.98 -1.37
N GLU A 156 1.40 18.97 -1.39
CA GLU A 156 2.41 18.80 -2.46
C GLU A 156 1.77 18.43 -3.81
N LEU A 157 0.77 17.55 -3.80
CA LEU A 157 0.15 17.05 -5.02
C LEU A 157 -1.11 17.84 -5.42
N MET A 158 -1.70 18.60 -4.49
CA MET A 158 -2.94 19.37 -4.67
C MET A 158 -4.10 18.53 -5.21
N VAL A 159 -4.29 17.32 -4.67
CA VAL A 159 -5.36 16.39 -5.07
C VAL A 159 -6.26 16.10 -3.89
N ASP A 160 -7.56 16.21 -4.11
CA ASP A 160 -8.59 15.88 -3.13
C ASP A 160 -9.57 14.81 -3.65
N TYR A 161 -10.26 14.16 -2.71
CA TYR A 161 -11.35 13.25 -3.07
C TYR A 161 -12.48 14.01 -3.77
N ASN A 162 -12.89 13.48 -4.93
CA ASN A 162 -14.01 14.05 -5.65
C ASN A 162 -14.71 12.99 -6.53
N THR A 163 -16.03 12.94 -6.47
CA THR A 163 -16.84 12.02 -7.31
C THR A 163 -16.87 12.41 -8.78
N LYS A 164 -16.45 13.63 -9.13
CA LYS A 164 -16.40 14.14 -10.52
C LYS A 164 -15.12 13.76 -11.27
N ARG A 165 -14.19 13.01 -10.63
CA ARG A 165 -13.01 12.46 -11.31
C ARG A 165 -13.41 11.64 -12.53
N GLU A 166 -12.53 11.56 -13.53
CA GLU A 166 -12.80 10.87 -14.80
C GLU A 166 -12.96 9.34 -14.62
N LYS A 167 -12.14 8.73 -13.76
CA LYS A 167 -12.17 7.28 -13.51
C LYS A 167 -11.72 6.95 -12.08
N PRO A 168 -12.02 5.75 -11.53
CA PRO A 168 -11.64 5.40 -10.17
C PRO A 168 -10.15 5.14 -9.97
N ASP A 169 -9.47 4.56 -10.95
CA ASP A 169 -8.08 4.11 -10.94
C ASP A 169 -7.14 5.08 -11.66
N GLN A 170 -7.30 6.37 -11.40
CA GLN A 170 -6.43 7.38 -12.01
C GLN A 170 -4.98 7.18 -11.60
N ALA A 171 -4.08 7.23 -12.59
CA ALA A 171 -2.65 7.28 -12.38
C ALA A 171 -2.24 8.63 -11.75
N PRO A 172 -1.01 8.76 -11.20
CA PRO A 172 -0.57 9.95 -10.50
C PRO A 172 -0.78 11.26 -11.26
N TYR A 173 -0.32 11.35 -12.49
CA TYR A 173 -0.45 12.58 -13.28
C TYR A 173 -1.88 12.84 -13.77
N GLU A 174 -2.69 11.78 -13.96
CA GLU A 174 -4.11 11.94 -14.25
C GLU A 174 -4.83 12.60 -13.07
N SER A 175 -4.54 12.17 -11.85
CA SER A 175 -5.10 12.74 -10.62
C SER A 175 -4.62 14.18 -10.39
N MET A 176 -3.32 14.43 -10.52
CA MET A 176 -2.73 15.77 -10.34
C MET A 176 -3.26 16.77 -11.37
N ARG A 177 -3.42 16.37 -12.65
CA ARG A 177 -3.98 17.24 -13.69
C ARG A 177 -5.42 17.66 -13.38
N GLN A 178 -6.20 16.78 -12.78
CA GLN A 178 -7.60 17.03 -12.44
C GLN A 178 -7.77 17.68 -11.06
N HIS A 179 -6.75 17.66 -10.20
CA HIS A 179 -6.81 18.01 -8.78
C HIS A 179 -7.89 17.20 -8.01
N MET A 180 -8.25 16.02 -8.51
CA MET A 180 -9.27 15.17 -7.92
C MET A 180 -9.02 13.70 -8.21
N ALA A 181 -9.39 12.85 -7.25
CA ALA A 181 -9.29 11.41 -7.37
C ALA A 181 -10.41 10.69 -6.57
N SER A 182 -10.52 9.37 -6.74
CA SER A 182 -11.27 8.47 -5.87
C SER A 182 -10.43 8.07 -4.66
N CYS A 183 -10.99 7.28 -3.74
CA CYS A 183 -10.20 6.62 -2.68
C CYS A 183 -9.07 5.75 -3.28
N SER A 184 -9.33 5.06 -4.41
CA SER A 184 -8.31 4.27 -5.12
C SER A 184 -7.19 5.15 -5.66
N GLY A 185 -7.53 6.24 -6.37
CA GLY A 185 -6.54 7.19 -6.91
C GLY A 185 -5.74 7.88 -5.81
N LEU A 186 -6.36 8.27 -4.70
CA LEU A 186 -5.65 8.83 -3.54
C LEU A 186 -4.70 7.81 -2.90
N SER A 187 -5.13 6.54 -2.80
CA SER A 187 -4.28 5.46 -2.29
C SER A 187 -3.10 5.15 -3.22
N ILE A 188 -3.28 5.23 -4.54
CA ILE A 188 -2.20 5.12 -5.52
C ILE A 188 -1.17 6.24 -5.31
N LEU A 189 -1.62 7.50 -5.24
CA LEU A 189 -0.75 8.65 -5.00
C LEU A 189 0.08 8.52 -3.73
N LEU A 190 -0.54 8.13 -2.62
CA LEU A 190 0.15 7.98 -1.34
C LEU A 190 1.11 6.79 -1.34
N THR A 191 0.73 5.65 -1.96
CA THR A 191 1.65 4.51 -2.11
C THR A 191 2.88 4.91 -2.93
N ASP A 192 2.69 5.63 -4.03
CA ASP A 192 3.79 6.07 -4.88
C ASP A 192 4.70 7.09 -4.18
N ALA A 193 4.12 7.99 -3.38
CA ALA A 193 4.89 8.93 -2.55
C ALA A 193 5.76 8.19 -1.51
N PHE A 194 5.20 7.19 -0.83
CA PHE A 194 5.96 6.34 0.11
C PHE A 194 7.07 5.56 -0.60
N ARG A 195 6.74 4.87 -1.69
CA ARG A 195 7.72 4.07 -2.45
C ARG A 195 8.85 4.93 -3.01
N ALA A 196 8.57 6.16 -3.42
CA ALA A 196 9.56 7.08 -3.94
C ALA A 196 10.67 7.41 -2.93
N VAL A 197 10.36 7.41 -1.64
CA VAL A 197 11.32 7.65 -0.55
C VAL A 197 11.72 6.37 0.22
N GLY A 198 11.51 5.21 -0.40
CA GLY A 198 11.99 3.93 0.12
C GLY A 198 11.17 3.37 1.28
N ILE A 199 9.94 3.83 1.50
CA ILE A 199 8.99 3.27 2.46
C ILE A 199 8.17 2.20 1.74
N PRO A 200 8.21 0.92 2.18
CA PRO A 200 7.39 -0.11 1.56
C PRO A 200 5.90 0.18 1.81
N SER A 201 5.14 0.22 0.73
CA SER A 201 3.72 0.53 0.79
C SER A 201 2.93 -0.20 -0.28
N ARG A 202 1.66 -0.48 0.03
CA ARG A 202 0.71 -1.11 -0.89
C ARG A 202 -0.71 -0.59 -0.67
N VAL A 203 -1.51 -0.68 -1.71
CA VAL A 203 -2.95 -0.39 -1.59
C VAL A 203 -3.64 -1.57 -0.93
N ALA A 204 -4.45 -1.28 0.07
CA ALA A 204 -5.37 -2.23 0.68
C ALA A 204 -6.81 -1.76 0.49
N GLY A 205 -7.79 -2.66 0.58
CA GLY A 205 -9.18 -2.27 0.40
C GLY A 205 -10.16 -3.44 0.47
N THR A 206 -11.43 -3.08 0.45
CA THR A 206 -12.56 -4.03 0.38
C THR A 206 -13.47 -3.66 -0.78
N PRO A 207 -13.97 -4.64 -1.56
CA PRO A 207 -14.95 -4.37 -2.63
C PRO A 207 -16.32 -3.94 -2.10
N ALA A 208 -16.68 -4.38 -0.89
CA ALA A 208 -17.87 -3.90 -0.20
C ALA A 208 -17.68 -4.01 1.31
N TRP A 209 -18.20 -3.04 2.05
CA TRP A 209 -18.32 -3.16 3.50
C TRP A 209 -19.28 -4.30 3.90
N HIS A 210 -19.20 -4.72 5.16
CA HIS A 210 -20.02 -5.81 5.71
C HIS A 210 -21.54 -5.63 5.47
N ASP A 211 -22.00 -4.41 5.28
CA ASP A 211 -23.38 -4.00 5.07
C ASP A 211 -23.68 -3.53 3.62
N ASP A 212 -22.82 -3.87 2.67
CA ASP A 212 -22.94 -3.59 1.23
C ASP A 212 -22.98 -2.09 0.85
N ARG A 213 -22.48 -1.18 1.69
CA ARG A 213 -22.42 0.27 1.44
C ARG A 213 -21.47 0.71 0.32
N GLY A 214 -20.76 -0.17 -0.31
CA GLY A 214 -19.76 0.12 -1.34
C GLY A 214 -18.35 -0.21 -0.89
N ASN A 215 -17.37 0.13 -1.72
CA ASN A 215 -15.96 -0.16 -1.54
C ASN A 215 -15.20 0.97 -0.83
N HIS A 216 -14.04 0.63 -0.29
CA HIS A 216 -13.05 1.60 0.13
C HIS A 216 -11.65 1.07 -0.06
N ASN A 217 -10.70 1.97 -0.40
CA ASN A 217 -9.28 1.68 -0.51
C ASN A 217 -8.48 2.65 0.36
N TRP A 218 -7.40 2.12 0.96
CA TRP A 218 -6.46 2.84 1.83
C TRP A 218 -5.04 2.30 1.61
N ASN A 219 -4.11 2.61 2.50
CA ASN A 219 -2.71 2.26 2.37
C ASN A 219 -2.22 1.38 3.51
N GLU A 220 -1.37 0.42 3.22
CA GLU A 220 -0.52 -0.24 4.20
C GLU A 220 0.94 0.16 4.00
N VAL A 221 1.67 0.30 5.10
CA VAL A 221 3.11 0.54 5.16
C VAL A 221 3.79 -0.53 6.02
N TRP A 222 4.96 -1.01 5.57
CA TRP A 222 5.75 -1.97 6.34
C TRP A 222 6.68 -1.23 7.28
N MET A 223 6.53 -1.48 8.58
CA MET A 223 7.36 -0.90 9.62
C MET A 223 7.52 -1.89 10.79
N ASP A 224 8.72 -2.01 11.35
CA ASP A 224 9.03 -2.85 12.50
C ASP A 224 8.59 -4.32 12.32
N GLY A 225 8.83 -4.87 11.14
CA GLY A 225 8.55 -6.27 10.82
C GLY A 225 7.06 -6.59 10.58
N LYS A 226 6.20 -5.60 10.42
CA LYS A 226 4.76 -5.81 10.20
C LYS A 226 4.11 -4.72 9.35
N TRP A 227 2.98 -5.07 8.74
CA TRP A 227 2.13 -4.13 8.06
C TRP A 227 1.31 -3.31 9.04
N ARG A 228 1.27 -1.99 8.83
CA ARG A 228 0.43 -1.01 9.50
C ARG A 228 -0.42 -0.30 8.46
N PHE A 229 -1.62 0.16 8.82
CA PHE A 229 -2.40 0.93 7.87
C PHE A 229 -2.39 2.44 8.16
N THR A 230 -2.59 3.20 7.10
CA THR A 230 -2.83 4.64 7.06
C THR A 230 -3.70 4.96 5.84
N GLU A 231 -4.03 6.22 5.63
CA GLU A 231 -4.75 6.68 4.44
C GLU A 231 -4.31 8.08 4.01
N TYR A 232 -4.78 8.54 2.87
CA TYR A 232 -4.42 9.85 2.30
C TYR A 232 -4.81 11.03 3.20
N TYR A 233 -5.89 10.89 3.97
CA TYR A 233 -6.27 11.80 5.05
C TYR A 233 -5.97 11.09 6.38
N PRO A 234 -4.71 11.15 6.87
CA PRO A 234 -4.28 10.30 7.96
C PRO A 234 -4.88 10.71 9.30
N SER A 235 -5.12 9.71 10.15
CA SER A 235 -5.20 9.92 11.59
C SER A 235 -3.81 10.21 12.17
N GLU A 236 -3.73 10.72 13.40
CA GLU A 236 -2.44 10.98 14.06
C GLU A 236 -1.57 9.71 14.22
N ASP A 237 -2.21 8.55 14.41
CA ASP A 237 -1.53 7.28 14.61
C ASP A 237 -1.82 6.30 13.46
N LEU A 238 -0.83 5.43 13.17
CA LEU A 238 -1.05 4.26 12.32
C LEU A 238 -2.03 3.29 12.99
N ASP A 239 -2.72 2.49 12.18
CA ASP A 239 -3.73 1.52 12.60
C ASP A 239 -4.96 2.17 13.26
N LYS A 240 -5.21 3.44 12.98
CA LYS A 240 -6.41 4.19 13.37
C LYS A 240 -7.02 4.87 12.17
N SER A 241 -8.32 4.73 12.00
CA SER A 241 -9.14 5.47 11.04
C SER A 241 -10.63 5.22 11.31
N TRP A 242 -11.48 6.08 10.74
CA TRP A 242 -12.93 5.98 10.79
C TRP A 242 -13.47 4.62 10.34
N PHE A 243 -12.76 3.95 9.40
CA PHE A 243 -13.22 2.68 8.82
C PHE A 243 -12.86 1.42 9.63
N LEU A 244 -12.04 1.51 10.67
CA LEU A 244 -11.56 0.30 11.39
C LEU A 244 -12.71 -0.52 11.99
N THR A 245 -13.77 0.13 12.46
CA THR A 245 -14.96 -0.55 12.97
C THR A 245 -15.65 -1.40 11.90
N ASP A 246 -15.75 -0.88 10.69
CA ASP A 246 -16.34 -1.60 9.54
C ASP A 246 -15.39 -2.69 9.04
N ALA A 247 -14.10 -2.39 8.93
CA ALA A 247 -13.05 -3.36 8.58
C ALA A 247 -12.97 -4.52 9.60
N GLY A 248 -13.25 -4.23 10.88
CA GLY A 248 -13.32 -5.23 11.94
C GLY A 248 -14.48 -6.22 11.83
N LYS A 249 -15.48 -5.90 11.03
CA LYS A 249 -16.66 -6.74 10.71
C LYS A 249 -16.53 -7.44 9.35
N ALA A 250 -15.40 -7.29 8.66
CA ALA A 250 -15.15 -7.96 7.38
C ALA A 250 -15.21 -9.48 7.50
N VAL A 251 -15.65 -10.15 6.44
CA VAL A 251 -15.85 -11.61 6.40
C VAL A 251 -14.86 -12.22 5.41
N LYS A 252 -13.89 -12.97 5.92
CA LYS A 252 -12.76 -13.51 5.14
C LYS A 252 -13.19 -14.42 4.00
N GLU A 253 -14.22 -15.24 4.23
CA GLU A 253 -14.74 -16.24 3.30
C GLU A 253 -15.71 -15.64 2.27
N ASP A 254 -16.21 -14.43 2.49
CA ASP A 254 -17.01 -13.69 1.53
C ASP A 254 -16.10 -12.79 0.69
N LEU A 255 -15.84 -13.19 -0.55
CA LEU A 255 -14.94 -12.51 -1.47
C LEU A 255 -15.30 -11.02 -1.71
N ARG A 256 -16.55 -10.65 -1.52
CA ARG A 256 -17.00 -9.26 -1.64
C ARG A 256 -16.80 -8.45 -0.36
N LYS A 257 -16.74 -9.10 0.79
CA LYS A 257 -16.66 -8.46 2.12
C LYS A 257 -15.31 -8.68 2.81
N ALA A 258 -14.40 -9.38 2.14
CA ALA A 258 -13.03 -9.56 2.59
C ALA A 258 -12.18 -8.31 2.30
N ILE A 259 -11.04 -8.22 2.98
CA ILE A 259 -10.07 -7.16 2.80
C ILE A 259 -8.84 -7.73 2.09
N TYR A 260 -8.40 -7.03 1.07
CA TYR A 260 -7.28 -7.41 0.23
C TYR A 260 -6.18 -6.36 0.29
N ALA A 261 -4.93 -6.81 0.19
CA ALA A 261 -3.77 -5.94 0.00
C ALA A 261 -3.06 -6.31 -1.29
N ALA A 262 -2.84 -5.33 -2.17
CA ALA A 262 -2.23 -5.56 -3.47
C ALA A 262 -0.79 -6.07 -3.35
N SER A 263 -0.40 -6.95 -4.28
CA SER A 263 0.95 -7.49 -4.42
C SER A 263 1.38 -7.42 -5.87
N PHE A 264 2.65 -7.09 -6.12
CA PHE A 264 3.18 -7.09 -7.49
C PHE A 264 3.46 -8.53 -7.96
N LYS A 265 4.01 -9.38 -7.10
CA LYS A 265 4.19 -10.81 -7.38
C LYS A 265 2.90 -11.59 -7.10
N PRO A 266 2.71 -12.77 -7.72
CA PRO A 266 1.58 -13.65 -7.42
C PRO A 266 1.42 -13.92 -5.92
N ALA A 267 0.18 -13.89 -5.46
CA ALA A 267 -0.25 -14.19 -4.11
C ALA A 267 -1.46 -15.13 -4.14
N ASP A 268 -2.09 -15.37 -3.00
CA ASP A 268 -3.19 -16.32 -2.85
C ASP A 268 -4.51 -15.87 -3.47
N SER A 269 -4.60 -14.59 -3.86
CA SER A 269 -5.81 -13.98 -4.42
C SER A 269 -5.47 -12.93 -5.48
N TYR A 270 -6.51 -12.23 -5.94
CA TYR A 270 -6.40 -11.03 -6.77
C TYR A 270 -7.14 -9.87 -6.09
N PHE A 271 -6.72 -8.64 -6.40
CA PHE A 271 -7.37 -7.44 -5.90
C PHE A 271 -8.70 -7.22 -6.66
N PRO A 272 -9.86 -7.23 -5.99
CA PRO A 272 -11.14 -7.11 -6.68
C PRO A 272 -11.38 -5.64 -7.06
N LEU A 273 -11.32 -5.37 -8.36
CA LEU A 273 -11.57 -4.05 -8.92
C LEU A 273 -13.06 -3.89 -9.20
N VAL A 274 -13.77 -3.13 -8.36
CA VAL A 274 -15.23 -2.95 -8.47
C VAL A 274 -15.67 -2.21 -9.73
N TRP A 275 -14.75 -1.53 -10.41
CA TRP A 275 -14.98 -0.83 -11.69
C TRP A 275 -14.69 -1.69 -12.91
N ASP A 276 -14.01 -2.83 -12.76
CA ASP A 276 -13.77 -3.83 -13.81
C ASP A 276 -13.54 -5.21 -13.18
N GLU A 277 -14.60 -5.92 -12.95
CA GLU A 277 -14.59 -7.24 -12.33
C GLU A 277 -13.91 -8.34 -13.16
N ASN A 278 -13.57 -8.07 -14.45
CA ASN A 278 -12.89 -9.02 -15.30
C ASN A 278 -11.38 -9.05 -15.10
N ILE A 279 -10.81 -8.00 -14.50
CA ILE A 279 -9.38 -7.91 -14.24
C ILE A 279 -9.00 -8.87 -13.09
N ARG A 280 -8.05 -9.78 -13.37
CA ARG A 280 -7.54 -10.79 -12.42
C ARG A 280 -6.03 -10.81 -12.30
N TYR A 281 -5.33 -9.91 -13.03
CA TYR A 281 -3.88 -9.85 -13.05
C TYR A 281 -3.28 -8.97 -11.93
N VAL A 282 -4.10 -8.26 -11.19
CA VAL A 282 -3.65 -7.53 -9.98
C VAL A 282 -3.68 -8.51 -8.83
N HIS A 283 -2.53 -9.01 -8.44
CA HIS A 283 -2.43 -9.98 -7.35
C HIS A 283 -2.69 -9.32 -5.99
N ALA A 284 -3.18 -10.09 -5.04
CA ALA A 284 -3.44 -9.62 -3.69
C ALA A 284 -3.38 -10.73 -2.65
N GLU A 285 -3.09 -10.35 -1.41
CA GLU A 285 -3.26 -11.17 -0.22
C GLU A 285 -4.61 -10.87 0.43
N ASN A 286 -5.33 -11.92 0.90
CA ASN A 286 -6.48 -11.72 1.76
C ASN A 286 -6.00 -11.41 3.19
N VAL A 287 -6.12 -10.15 3.58
CA VAL A 287 -5.61 -9.63 4.87
C VAL A 287 -6.71 -9.38 5.91
N THR A 288 -7.89 -9.93 5.71
CA THR A 288 -9.07 -9.74 6.57
C THR A 288 -8.76 -10.01 8.04
N ASP A 289 -8.04 -11.10 8.35
CA ASP A 289 -7.72 -11.47 9.73
C ASP A 289 -6.91 -10.39 10.46
N ARG A 290 -6.09 -9.62 9.75
CA ARG A 290 -5.33 -8.50 10.33
C ARG A 290 -6.28 -7.43 10.89
N TYR A 291 -7.22 -6.98 10.09
CA TYR A 291 -8.15 -5.91 10.47
C TYR A 291 -9.15 -6.35 11.54
N THR A 292 -9.71 -7.55 11.42
CA THR A 292 -10.60 -8.10 12.45
C THR A 292 -9.87 -8.28 13.78
N SER A 293 -8.57 -8.68 13.75
CA SER A 293 -7.75 -8.82 14.95
C SER A 293 -7.36 -7.47 15.56
N LEU A 294 -7.01 -6.48 14.74
CA LEU A 294 -6.74 -5.10 15.19
C LEU A 294 -7.96 -4.51 15.90
N TYR A 295 -9.14 -4.65 15.30
CA TYR A 295 -10.38 -4.17 15.91
C TYR A 295 -10.69 -4.87 17.23
N ARG A 296 -10.58 -6.20 17.29
CA ARG A 296 -10.77 -6.96 18.55
C ARG A 296 -9.76 -6.53 19.63
N ALA A 297 -8.48 -6.34 19.25
CA ALA A 297 -7.46 -5.87 20.18
C ALA A 297 -7.78 -4.47 20.72
N GLN A 298 -8.27 -3.56 19.86
CA GLN A 298 -8.71 -2.23 20.27
C GLN A 298 -9.86 -2.32 21.28
N LEU A 299 -10.85 -3.15 21.02
CA LEU A 299 -11.98 -3.37 21.95
C LEU A 299 -11.52 -3.98 23.29
N SER A 300 -10.59 -4.94 23.23
CA SER A 300 -10.08 -5.66 24.42
C SER A 300 -9.10 -4.85 25.25
N ALA A 301 -8.45 -3.86 24.67
CA ALA A 301 -7.53 -2.97 25.39
C ALA A 301 -8.24 -2.03 26.37
N VAL A 302 -9.57 -1.96 26.30
CA VAL A 302 -10.37 -1.12 27.20
C VAL A 302 -10.74 -1.92 28.44
N PRO A 303 -10.35 -1.48 29.67
CA PRO A 303 -10.62 -2.19 30.90
C PRO A 303 -12.11 -2.44 31.15
N ASP A 304 -12.46 -3.59 31.69
CA ASP A 304 -13.83 -3.91 32.17
C ASP A 304 -13.94 -3.79 33.67
N ASP A 305 -13.42 -2.69 34.20
CA ASP A 305 -13.34 -2.37 35.65
C ASP A 305 -14.40 -1.36 36.09
N GLY A 306 -15.37 -1.09 35.21
CA GLY A 306 -16.41 -0.08 35.44
C GLY A 306 -15.96 1.37 35.23
N SER A 307 -14.70 1.62 34.86
CA SER A 307 -14.18 2.96 34.52
C SER A 307 -14.67 3.49 33.17
N HIS A 308 -15.18 2.61 32.32
CA HIS A 308 -15.64 2.93 30.96
C HIS A 308 -17.15 2.75 30.77
N VAL A 309 -17.69 3.44 29.77
CA VAL A 309 -19.08 3.34 29.33
C VAL A 309 -19.17 3.23 27.83
N ALA A 310 -20.27 2.69 27.33
CA ALA A 310 -20.62 2.71 25.92
C ALA A 310 -21.10 4.13 25.52
N LEU A 311 -20.34 4.80 24.65
CA LEU A 311 -20.78 6.01 23.96
C LEU A 311 -21.44 5.57 22.65
N ARG A 312 -22.74 5.77 22.53
CA ARG A 312 -23.51 5.48 21.34
C ARG A 312 -23.75 6.76 20.55
N VAL A 313 -23.42 6.74 19.26
CA VAL A 313 -23.50 7.92 18.40
C VAL A 313 -24.47 7.66 17.26
N MET A 314 -25.47 8.50 17.15
CA MET A 314 -26.39 8.58 16.02
C MET A 314 -26.35 10.00 15.46
N VAL A 315 -26.36 10.12 14.15
CA VAL A 315 -26.41 11.42 13.46
C VAL A 315 -27.76 11.57 12.80
N PHE A 316 -28.36 12.73 12.95
CA PHE A 316 -29.63 13.09 12.35
C PHE A 316 -29.44 14.30 11.44
N LYS A 317 -30.37 14.53 10.51
CA LYS A 317 -30.32 15.67 9.59
C LYS A 317 -30.26 17.02 10.32
N ASP A 318 -31.05 17.13 11.38
CA ASP A 318 -31.09 18.28 12.28
C ASP A 318 -31.67 17.88 13.64
N LYS A 319 -31.73 18.81 14.58
CA LYS A 319 -32.24 18.58 15.94
C LYS A 319 -33.73 18.27 16.01
N ASP A 320 -34.52 18.75 15.04
CA ASP A 320 -35.98 18.59 15.05
C ASP A 320 -36.39 17.19 14.56
N HIS A 321 -35.45 16.45 13.96
CA HIS A 321 -35.61 15.08 13.48
C HIS A 321 -34.91 14.02 14.34
N ALA A 322 -34.31 14.41 15.47
CA ALA A 322 -33.51 13.51 16.31
C ALA A 322 -34.25 12.32 16.90
N GLU A 323 -35.56 12.33 16.91
CA GLU A 323 -36.42 11.24 17.39
C GLU A 323 -36.95 10.32 16.27
N ALA A 324 -36.81 10.73 15.02
CA ALA A 324 -37.32 10.00 13.87
C ALA A 324 -36.29 9.05 13.27
N SER A 325 -36.53 7.75 13.34
CA SER A 325 -35.60 6.72 12.83
C SER A 325 -35.25 6.91 11.35
N GLY A 326 -36.18 7.40 10.53
CA GLY A 326 -36.00 7.63 9.10
C GLY A 326 -35.11 8.83 8.73
N ASP A 327 -34.71 9.65 9.71
CA ASP A 327 -33.85 10.83 9.47
C ASP A 327 -32.43 10.68 9.94
N ARG A 328 -32.05 9.45 10.32
CA ARG A 328 -30.63 9.13 10.59
C ARG A 328 -29.78 9.30 9.35
N VAL A 329 -28.57 9.84 9.55
CA VAL A 329 -27.60 10.08 8.50
C VAL A 329 -26.38 9.19 8.69
N ALA A 330 -26.04 8.41 7.67
CA ALA A 330 -24.80 7.66 7.63
C ALA A 330 -23.65 8.59 7.23
N THR A 331 -22.77 8.92 8.18
CA THR A 331 -21.60 9.77 7.96
C THR A 331 -20.39 9.24 8.74
N ASN A 332 -19.19 9.60 8.29
CA ASN A 332 -17.96 9.28 9.01
C ASN A 332 -17.79 10.22 10.20
N LEU A 333 -17.31 9.68 11.30
CA LEU A 333 -17.12 10.40 12.55
C LEU A 333 -15.77 10.02 13.15
N ASP A 334 -15.10 11.01 13.71
CA ASP A 334 -13.92 10.84 14.53
C ASP A 334 -14.20 11.29 15.96
N VAL A 335 -13.66 10.56 16.94
CA VAL A 335 -13.81 10.85 18.37
C VAL A 335 -12.45 11.21 18.96
N PHE A 336 -12.37 12.39 19.56
CA PHE A 336 -11.16 12.94 20.16
C PHE A 336 -11.27 13.05 21.67
N LYS A 337 -10.15 12.81 22.37
CA LYS A 337 -9.94 13.18 23.78
C LYS A 337 -8.85 14.25 23.81
N GLY A 338 -9.23 15.51 24.05
CA GLY A 338 -8.38 16.66 23.77
C GLY A 338 -8.09 16.72 22.27
N ASP A 339 -6.83 16.88 21.89
CA ASP A 339 -6.41 16.94 20.47
C ASP A 339 -6.10 15.54 19.88
N LYS A 340 -6.23 14.48 20.67
CA LYS A 340 -5.91 13.11 20.26
C LYS A 340 -7.14 12.37 19.77
N GLN A 341 -7.13 11.94 18.50
CA GLN A 341 -8.12 10.99 17.99
C GLN A 341 -7.97 9.64 18.67
N ILE A 342 -9.04 9.12 19.24
CA ILE A 342 -9.06 7.85 19.94
C ILE A 342 -9.90 6.78 19.22
N TYR A 343 -10.93 7.18 18.51
CA TYR A 343 -11.79 6.31 17.73
C TYR A 343 -12.25 6.99 16.44
N GLY A 344 -12.67 6.19 15.48
CA GLY A 344 -13.37 6.60 14.27
C GLY A 344 -14.38 5.53 13.85
N GLY A 345 -15.38 5.92 13.09
CA GLY A 345 -16.38 5.00 12.57
C GLY A 345 -17.41 5.71 11.72
N ARG A 346 -18.37 4.94 11.20
CA ARG A 346 -19.48 5.47 10.40
C ARG A 346 -20.79 5.28 11.14
N SER A 347 -21.54 6.37 11.30
CA SER A 347 -22.89 6.30 11.87
C SER A 347 -23.84 5.55 10.93
N THR A 348 -24.85 4.92 11.52
CA THR A 348 -25.88 4.17 10.77
C THR A 348 -26.90 5.09 10.15
N GLY A 349 -27.35 4.74 8.94
CA GLY A 349 -28.34 5.52 8.18
C GLY A 349 -29.79 5.07 8.41
N ALA A 350 -30.71 5.75 7.74
CA ALA A 350 -32.14 5.57 7.88
C ALA A 350 -32.66 4.16 7.55
N THR A 351 -31.98 3.42 6.69
CA THR A 351 -32.38 2.07 6.23
C THR A 351 -31.75 0.94 7.03
N GLN A 352 -30.89 1.25 8.02
CA GLN A 352 -30.24 0.26 8.85
C GLN A 352 -31.06 -0.05 10.12
N ASP A 353 -30.81 -1.21 10.73
CA ASP A 353 -31.50 -1.62 11.95
C ASP A 353 -31.38 -0.54 13.05
N MET A 354 -32.46 -0.27 13.76
CA MET A 354 -32.52 0.73 14.83
C MET A 354 -31.56 0.39 15.99
N ASN A 355 -31.28 -0.88 16.20
CA ASN A 355 -30.34 -1.35 17.23
C ASN A 355 -28.87 -1.30 16.75
N ASP A 356 -28.63 -1.14 15.46
CA ASP A 356 -27.29 -0.94 14.90
C ASP A 356 -26.90 0.53 15.08
N VAL A 357 -26.16 0.80 16.14
CA VAL A 357 -25.71 2.13 16.54
C VAL A 357 -24.20 2.13 16.67
N LEU A 358 -23.53 3.10 16.05
CA LEU A 358 -22.08 3.29 16.20
C LEU A 358 -21.75 3.44 17.68
N THR A 359 -20.97 2.51 18.21
CA THR A 359 -20.70 2.43 19.65
C THR A 359 -19.20 2.40 19.91
N PHE A 360 -18.75 3.25 20.84
CA PHE A 360 -17.38 3.29 21.33
C PHE A 360 -17.35 3.00 22.84
N LYS A 361 -16.28 2.40 23.34
CA LYS A 361 -16.07 2.23 24.78
C LYS A 361 -15.14 3.36 25.25
N VAL A 362 -15.66 4.30 26.05
CA VAL A 362 -14.95 5.51 26.48
C VAL A 362 -14.88 5.63 28.00
N GLU A 363 -13.84 6.31 28.52
CA GLU A 363 -13.68 6.55 29.97
C GLU A 363 -14.81 7.44 30.50
N LYS A 364 -15.30 7.14 31.69
CA LYS A 364 -16.27 7.98 32.39
C LYS A 364 -15.68 9.34 32.79
N ASN A 365 -16.53 10.33 32.90
CA ASN A 365 -16.19 11.67 33.42
C ASN A 365 -15.09 12.39 32.61
N GLN A 366 -15.00 12.10 31.31
CA GLN A 366 -14.13 12.80 30.37
C GLN A 366 -14.95 13.58 29.34
N VAL A 367 -14.33 14.57 28.75
CA VAL A 367 -14.91 15.34 27.62
C VAL A 367 -14.36 14.78 26.33
N TYR A 368 -15.25 14.52 25.39
CA TYR A 368 -14.93 14.04 24.04
C TYR A 368 -15.48 14.98 22.99
N THR A 369 -14.69 15.20 21.95
CA THR A 369 -15.13 15.93 20.75
C THR A 369 -15.44 14.91 19.66
N ILE A 370 -16.59 15.06 19.00
CA ILE A 370 -17.00 14.25 17.85
C ILE A 370 -17.06 15.17 16.65
N GLN A 371 -16.37 14.82 15.56
CA GLN A 371 -16.29 15.57 14.31
C GLN A 371 -16.73 14.72 13.12
#